data_cdbbad66b7e9fcf87ad8ae9e62bc278e
#
_entry.id   cdbbad66b7e9fcf87ad8ae9e62bc278e
#
_cell.length_a   1.000
_cell.length_b   1.000
_cell.length_c   1.000
_cell.angle_alpha   90.00
_cell.angle_beta   90.00
_cell.angle_gamma   90.00
#
_symmetry.space_group_name_H-M   'P 1'
#
loop_
_entity.id
_entity.type
_entity.pdbx_description
1 polymer ?
#
loop_
_entity_poly.entity_id
_entity_poly.type
_entity_poly.pdbx_seq_one_letter_code
_entity_poly.pdbx_strand_id
1 'polypeptide(L)'
;MSGLADRALLYTLFISIPTISYLATFPFFSTIVKYRSNYSPKRIELDQEGNRSHPVAGVNSYFAMMKRVKQLEGQAGFYKGIVPCSLLLAFLRSIPVLIRAGIIVIRKRDLWHSLAIALFSEIVVLPIRVITFRAMTTPYRLPWYNPIFSLRTLLSVTERKHPWLLFLTPGLLVSVVLSIVHGTLVMSLLKTLSFPVATRYPLARSSPTQLGIYLIASIVSVLISCPLSVVQVRLSIQRNHPPRDYEIIEREGQAESSGVVYSGAEEDVVSLRSEGDPYKGFFDCIRRIVNEEGYSRLLCAWWFDLVFLWYSGLIMPWLQSFF
;
A
#
# COMPACT_ATOMS: atom_id res chain seq x y z
N MET A 1 -43.73 6.06 -10.56
CA MET A 1 -42.71 7.01 -10.09
C MET A 1 -41.91 6.48 -8.90
N SER A 2 -42.42 5.56 -8.07
CA SER A 2 -41.71 4.93 -6.95
C SER A 2 -40.41 4.19 -7.34
N GLY A 3 -40.45 3.42 -8.42
CA GLY A 3 -39.30 2.61 -8.82
C GLY A 3 -38.04 3.38 -9.31
N LEU A 4 -38.16 4.66 -9.71
CA LEU A 4 -37.00 5.50 -10.04
C LEU A 4 -36.34 6.07 -8.79
N ALA A 5 -37.15 6.48 -7.81
CA ALA A 5 -36.66 6.97 -6.52
C ALA A 5 -35.96 5.86 -5.74
N ASP A 6 -36.54 4.64 -5.74
CA ASP A 6 -35.95 3.46 -5.08
C ASP A 6 -34.62 3.05 -5.71
N ARG A 7 -34.52 3.10 -7.04
CA ARG A 7 -33.26 2.86 -7.75
C ARG A 7 -32.21 3.92 -7.47
N ALA A 8 -32.59 5.19 -7.46
CA ALA A 8 -31.68 6.29 -7.12
C ALA A 8 -31.17 6.15 -5.67
N LEU A 9 -32.05 5.82 -4.73
CA LEU A 9 -31.68 5.55 -3.35
C LEU A 9 -30.70 4.39 -3.23
N LEU A 10 -30.97 3.28 -3.93
CA LEU A 10 -30.06 2.14 -3.95
C LEU A 10 -28.70 2.48 -4.53
N TYR A 11 -28.63 3.25 -5.62
CA TYR A 11 -27.37 3.71 -6.20
C TYR A 11 -26.59 4.64 -5.25
N THR A 12 -27.29 5.57 -4.58
CA THR A 12 -26.63 6.46 -3.61
C THR A 12 -26.08 5.68 -2.41
N LEU A 13 -26.80 4.71 -1.87
CA LEU A 13 -26.34 3.85 -0.80
C LEU A 13 -25.18 2.94 -1.26
N PHE A 14 -25.26 2.41 -2.48
CA PHE A 14 -24.21 1.56 -3.04
C PHE A 14 -22.87 2.30 -3.22
N ILE A 15 -22.90 3.60 -3.48
CA ILE A 15 -21.70 4.44 -3.59
C ILE A 15 -21.27 4.99 -2.24
N SER A 16 -22.21 5.45 -1.39
CA SER A 16 -21.89 6.14 -0.13
C SER A 16 -21.29 5.20 0.92
N ILE A 17 -21.82 3.98 1.08
CA ILE A 17 -21.33 3.03 2.09
C ILE A 17 -19.87 2.64 1.88
N PRO A 18 -19.42 2.20 0.67
CA PRO A 18 -18.00 1.94 0.43
C PRO A 18 -17.11 3.17 0.58
N THR A 19 -17.63 4.35 0.25
CA THR A 19 -16.86 5.61 0.37
C THR A 19 -16.65 5.98 1.84
N ILE A 20 -17.70 5.90 2.67
CA ILE A 20 -17.60 6.16 4.11
C ILE A 20 -16.69 5.12 4.77
N SER A 21 -16.87 3.83 4.43
CA SER A 21 -15.99 2.75 4.94
C SER A 21 -14.53 2.99 4.57
N TYR A 22 -14.26 3.44 3.34
CA TYR A 22 -12.92 3.78 2.91
C TYR A 22 -12.33 4.95 3.70
N LEU A 23 -13.08 6.03 3.86
CA LEU A 23 -12.64 7.20 4.64
C LEU A 23 -12.35 6.83 6.10
N ALA A 24 -13.17 5.97 6.70
CA ALA A 24 -12.98 5.50 8.07
C ALA A 24 -11.76 4.56 8.22
N THR A 25 -11.46 3.75 7.22
CA THR A 25 -10.34 2.79 7.26
C THR A 25 -9.01 3.39 6.78
N PHE A 26 -9.04 4.50 6.05
CA PHE A 26 -7.86 5.13 5.47
C PHE A 26 -6.78 5.51 6.50
N PRO A 27 -7.09 6.09 7.68
CA PRO A 27 -6.10 6.38 8.72
C PRO A 27 -5.30 5.15 9.15
N PHE A 28 -5.94 4.01 9.25
CA PHE A 28 -5.29 2.75 9.61
C PHE A 28 -4.35 2.27 8.49
N PHE A 29 -4.81 2.37 7.24
CA PHE A 29 -3.99 2.03 6.07
C PHE A 29 -2.79 2.97 5.93
N SER A 30 -2.96 4.27 6.05
CA SER A 30 -1.86 5.24 6.01
C SER A 30 -0.83 4.98 7.11
N THR A 31 -1.30 4.67 8.33
CA THR A 31 -0.41 4.36 9.45
C THR A 31 0.39 3.08 9.21
N ILE A 32 -0.21 2.02 8.62
CA ILE A 32 0.51 0.78 8.35
C ILE A 32 1.59 0.98 7.28
N VAL A 33 1.32 1.78 6.24
CA VAL A 33 2.32 2.14 5.24
C VAL A 33 3.49 2.90 5.89
N LYS A 34 3.20 3.90 6.73
CA LYS A 34 4.24 4.63 7.49
C LYS A 34 5.03 3.72 8.44
N TYR A 35 4.37 2.76 9.10
CA TYR A 35 5.04 1.81 9.99
C TYR A 35 5.94 0.83 9.25
N ARG A 36 5.51 0.33 8.07
CA ARG A 36 6.30 -0.56 7.22
C ARG A 36 7.46 0.14 6.53
N SER A 37 7.31 1.43 6.24
CA SER A 37 8.35 2.25 5.64
C SER A 37 9.43 2.68 6.63
N ASN A 38 9.11 2.72 7.93
CA ASN A 38 10.00 3.21 8.96
C ASN A 38 11.26 2.35 9.09
N TYR A 39 12.42 2.96 8.84
CA TYR A 39 13.74 2.35 9.00
C TYR A 39 14.17 2.43 10.46
N SER A 40 14.53 1.30 11.05
CA SER A 40 14.93 1.22 12.46
C SER A 40 16.08 0.23 12.62
N PRO A 41 17.33 0.67 12.35
CA PRO A 41 18.49 -0.20 12.44
C PRO A 41 18.73 -0.65 13.88
N LYS A 42 19.23 -1.89 14.03
CA LYS A 42 19.59 -2.47 15.33
C LYS A 42 20.85 -1.83 15.92
N ARG A 43 21.77 -1.39 15.04
CA ARG A 43 22.99 -0.71 15.43
C ARG A 43 22.78 0.79 15.28
N ILE A 44 23.10 1.53 16.33
CA ILE A 44 23.21 2.98 16.27
C ILE A 44 24.52 3.26 15.53
N GLU A 45 24.45 3.76 14.31
CA GLU A 45 25.61 4.36 13.66
C GLU A 45 25.93 5.64 14.40
N LEU A 46 27.15 5.72 14.95
CA LEU A 46 27.69 6.96 15.47
C LEU A 46 28.11 7.80 14.27
N ASP A 47 27.63 9.02 14.17
CA ASP A 47 28.13 9.97 13.20
C ASP A 47 29.64 10.17 13.39
N GLN A 48 30.34 10.56 12.30
CA GLN A 48 31.79 10.79 12.29
C GLN A 48 32.28 11.76 13.39
N GLU A 49 31.37 12.53 13.98
CA GLU A 49 31.63 13.44 15.10
C GLU A 49 31.40 12.81 16.50
N GLY A 50 31.10 11.51 16.58
CA GLY A 50 30.84 10.82 17.85
C GLY A 50 29.53 11.23 18.54
N ASN A 51 28.75 12.10 17.92
CA ASN A 51 27.41 12.42 18.37
C ASN A 51 26.48 11.27 17.97
N ARG A 52 25.68 10.80 18.93
CA ARG A 52 24.58 9.89 18.63
C ARG A 52 23.65 10.63 17.68
N SER A 53 23.68 10.29 16.39
CA SER A 53 22.58 10.66 15.50
C SER A 53 21.33 10.19 16.24
N HIS A 54 20.46 11.13 16.64
CA HIS A 54 19.28 10.80 17.41
C HIS A 54 18.53 9.72 16.64
N PRO A 55 18.53 8.45 17.08
CA PRO A 55 17.62 7.49 16.47
C PRO A 55 16.25 8.08 16.74
N VAL A 56 15.54 8.42 15.70
CA VAL A 56 14.12 8.69 15.80
C VAL A 56 13.57 7.59 16.69
N ALA A 57 13.13 7.95 17.91
CA ALA A 57 12.85 7.02 19.00
C ALA A 57 12.17 5.78 18.45
N GLY A 58 12.82 4.63 18.55
CA GLY A 58 12.49 3.44 17.78
C GLY A 58 11.01 3.10 17.88
N VAL A 59 10.28 3.34 16.81
CA VAL A 59 8.84 3.05 16.76
C VAL A 59 8.69 1.54 16.65
N ASN A 60 8.51 0.88 17.79
CA ASN A 60 8.48 -0.58 17.87
C ASN A 60 7.11 -1.20 17.65
N SER A 61 6.03 -0.39 17.61
CA SER A 61 4.69 -0.92 17.40
C SER A 61 3.86 -0.04 16.47
N TYR A 62 2.84 -0.64 15.86
CA TYR A 62 1.86 0.06 15.04
C TYR A 62 1.17 1.21 15.78
N PHE A 63 0.75 0.97 17.03
CA PHE A 63 0.07 1.98 17.85
C PHE A 63 1.01 3.12 18.27
N ALA A 64 2.30 2.83 18.46
CA ALA A 64 3.30 3.87 18.70
C ALA A 64 3.47 4.76 17.47
N MET A 65 3.48 4.18 16.25
CA MET A 65 3.47 4.95 15.00
C MET A 65 2.21 5.82 14.88
N MET A 66 1.04 5.27 15.18
CA MET A 66 -0.22 6.02 15.15
C MET A 66 -0.18 7.22 16.11
N LYS A 67 0.31 7.02 17.34
CA LYS A 67 0.49 8.09 18.32
C LYS A 67 1.47 9.16 17.82
N ARG A 68 2.60 8.75 17.22
CA ARG A 68 3.60 9.65 16.64
C ARG A 68 3.03 10.49 15.50
N VAL A 69 2.29 9.88 14.56
CA VAL A 69 1.61 10.60 13.48
C VAL A 69 0.68 11.67 14.05
N LYS A 70 -0.13 11.30 15.07
CA LYS A 70 -1.05 12.22 15.71
C LYS A 70 -0.34 13.40 16.40
N GLN A 71 0.80 13.14 17.04
CA GLN A 71 1.57 14.15 17.76
C GLN A 71 2.29 15.13 16.84
N LEU A 72 2.91 14.63 15.74
CA LEU A 72 3.72 15.45 14.85
C LEU A 72 2.92 16.08 13.71
N GLU A 73 2.04 15.33 13.05
CA GLU A 73 1.28 15.80 11.89
C GLU A 73 -0.19 16.09 12.19
N GLY A 74 -0.67 15.72 13.37
CA GLY A 74 -2.08 15.86 13.76
C GLY A 74 -3.00 14.94 12.97
N GLN A 75 -4.29 15.31 12.87
CA GLN A 75 -5.30 14.53 12.13
C GLN A 75 -5.04 14.52 10.62
N ALA A 76 -4.50 15.62 10.08
CA ALA A 76 -4.21 15.74 8.65
C ALA A 76 -3.16 14.71 8.18
N GLY A 77 -2.22 14.32 9.04
CA GLY A 77 -1.21 13.33 8.75
C GLY A 77 -1.77 11.95 8.40
N PHE A 78 -2.91 11.57 8.97
CA PHE A 78 -3.56 10.29 8.66
C PHE A 78 -4.16 10.24 7.26
N TYR A 79 -4.55 11.40 6.71
CA TYR A 79 -5.19 11.51 5.41
C TYR A 79 -4.23 11.90 4.28
N LYS A 80 -2.93 11.96 4.55
CA LYS A 80 -1.92 12.14 3.51
C LYS A 80 -2.01 11.01 2.48
N GLY A 81 -1.97 11.37 1.19
CA GLY A 81 -2.07 10.41 0.10
C GLY A 81 -3.48 9.88 -0.18
N ILE A 82 -4.53 10.46 0.42
CA ILE A 82 -5.91 10.04 0.16
C ILE A 82 -6.32 10.25 -1.30
N VAL A 83 -5.88 11.34 -1.92
CA VAL A 83 -6.21 11.66 -3.32
C VAL A 83 -5.65 10.62 -4.29
N PRO A 84 -4.33 10.35 -4.35
CA PRO A 84 -3.80 9.31 -5.23
C PRO A 84 -4.33 7.91 -4.88
N CYS A 85 -4.58 7.61 -3.60
CA CYS A 85 -5.17 6.34 -3.20
C CYS A 85 -6.62 6.18 -3.65
N SER A 86 -7.42 7.25 -3.63
CA SER A 86 -8.80 7.21 -4.15
C SER A 86 -8.83 7.00 -5.66
N LEU A 87 -7.91 7.61 -6.42
CA LEU A 87 -7.73 7.35 -7.85
C LEU A 87 -7.34 5.89 -8.12
N LEU A 88 -6.42 5.34 -7.33
CA LEU A 88 -6.02 3.94 -7.38
C LEU A 88 -7.23 3.01 -7.20
N LEU A 89 -8.03 3.24 -6.17
CA LEU A 89 -9.22 2.44 -5.89
C LEU A 89 -10.31 2.60 -6.94
N ALA A 90 -10.53 3.81 -7.46
CA ALA A 90 -11.48 4.06 -8.54
C ALA A 90 -11.10 3.27 -9.79
N PHE A 91 -9.82 3.26 -10.15
CA PHE A 91 -9.31 2.48 -11.27
C PHE A 91 -9.50 0.98 -11.05
N LEU A 92 -9.08 0.43 -9.91
CA LEU A 92 -9.23 -0.99 -9.59
C LEU A 92 -10.71 -1.43 -9.60
N ARG A 93 -11.62 -0.57 -9.15
CA ARG A 93 -13.07 -0.85 -9.16
C ARG A 93 -13.69 -0.78 -10.55
N SER A 94 -13.11 -0.04 -11.48
CA SER A 94 -13.61 0.03 -12.86
C SER A 94 -13.44 -1.29 -13.62
N ILE A 95 -12.42 -2.09 -13.32
CA ILE A 95 -12.11 -3.35 -14.02
C ILE A 95 -13.27 -4.36 -13.96
N PRO A 96 -13.87 -4.69 -12.80
CA PRO A 96 -15.03 -5.58 -12.73
C PRO A 96 -16.25 -5.04 -13.48
N VAL A 97 -16.42 -3.71 -13.51
CA VAL A 97 -17.51 -3.06 -14.25
C VAL A 97 -17.31 -3.25 -15.76
N LEU A 98 -16.10 -3.03 -16.26
CA LEU A 98 -15.75 -3.23 -17.66
C LEU A 98 -15.91 -4.69 -18.10
N ILE A 99 -15.59 -5.65 -17.23
CA ILE A 99 -15.82 -7.07 -17.45
C ILE A 99 -17.32 -7.38 -17.55
N ARG A 100 -18.14 -6.85 -16.64
CA ARG A 100 -19.60 -7.05 -16.66
C ARG A 100 -20.27 -6.37 -17.87
N ALA A 101 -19.76 -5.24 -18.30
CA ALA A 101 -20.24 -4.52 -19.48
C ALA A 101 -19.85 -5.21 -20.81
N GLY A 102 -19.10 -6.31 -20.76
CA GLY A 102 -18.65 -7.05 -21.96
C GLY A 102 -17.52 -6.35 -22.74
N ILE A 103 -16.97 -5.24 -22.22
CA ILE A 103 -15.85 -4.54 -22.85
C ILE A 103 -14.59 -5.37 -22.75
N ILE A 104 -14.40 -6.05 -21.61
CA ILE A 104 -13.34 -7.05 -21.41
C ILE A 104 -14.02 -8.42 -21.42
N VAL A 105 -13.88 -9.14 -22.52
CA VAL A 105 -14.51 -10.46 -22.70
C VAL A 105 -13.63 -11.53 -22.07
N ILE A 106 -14.11 -12.14 -20.99
CA ILE A 106 -13.48 -13.31 -20.38
C ILE A 106 -14.26 -14.55 -20.83
N ARG A 107 -13.73 -15.24 -21.82
CA ARG A 107 -14.38 -16.42 -22.41
C ARG A 107 -14.38 -17.65 -21.49
N LYS A 108 -13.36 -17.79 -20.66
CA LYS A 108 -13.23 -18.83 -19.62
C LYS A 108 -12.63 -18.22 -18.34
N ARG A 109 -13.14 -18.66 -17.18
CA ARG A 109 -12.59 -18.24 -15.87
C ARG A 109 -11.55 -19.24 -15.37
N ASP A 110 -10.56 -19.52 -16.19
CA ASP A 110 -9.44 -20.37 -15.83
C ASP A 110 -8.42 -19.60 -14.96
N LEU A 111 -7.60 -20.33 -14.23
CA LEU A 111 -6.54 -19.77 -13.39
C LEU A 111 -5.65 -18.78 -14.17
N TRP A 112 -5.26 -19.17 -15.39
CA TRP A 112 -4.37 -18.37 -16.25
C TRP A 112 -4.99 -17.04 -16.69
N HIS A 113 -6.28 -17.02 -17.01
CA HIS A 113 -6.98 -15.78 -17.32
C HIS A 113 -7.10 -14.86 -16.11
N SER A 114 -7.40 -15.43 -14.94
CA SER A 114 -7.45 -14.67 -13.69
C SER A 114 -6.10 -14.05 -13.35
N LEU A 115 -5.02 -14.82 -13.52
CA LEU A 115 -3.65 -14.37 -13.32
C LEU A 115 -3.27 -13.25 -14.30
N ALA A 116 -3.56 -13.44 -15.60
CA ALA A 116 -3.24 -12.45 -16.63
C ALA A 116 -3.95 -11.11 -16.39
N ILE A 117 -5.22 -11.12 -16.02
CA ILE A 117 -5.99 -9.91 -15.72
C ILE A 117 -5.44 -9.24 -14.46
N ALA A 118 -5.13 -10.02 -13.42
CA ALA A 118 -4.55 -9.48 -12.20
C ALA A 118 -3.17 -8.84 -12.45
N LEU A 119 -2.30 -9.50 -13.23
CA LEU A 119 -1.00 -8.96 -13.64
C LEU A 119 -1.16 -7.67 -14.44
N PHE A 120 -2.02 -7.67 -15.45
CA PHE A 120 -2.26 -6.47 -16.27
C PHE A 120 -2.76 -5.30 -15.41
N SER A 121 -3.77 -5.54 -14.57
CA SER A 121 -4.34 -4.50 -13.72
C SER A 121 -3.31 -3.91 -12.75
N GLU A 122 -2.49 -4.76 -12.14
CA GLU A 122 -1.47 -4.32 -11.19
C GLU A 122 -0.31 -3.56 -11.85
N ILE A 123 0.12 -3.98 -13.05
CA ILE A 123 1.16 -3.25 -13.81
C ILE A 123 0.65 -1.85 -14.17
N VAL A 124 -0.58 -1.71 -14.69
CA VAL A 124 -1.13 -0.39 -15.03
C VAL A 124 -1.24 0.53 -13.82
N VAL A 125 -1.55 -0.04 -12.67
CA VAL A 125 -1.77 0.71 -11.41
C VAL A 125 -0.48 1.01 -10.67
N LEU A 126 0.62 0.33 -11.00
CA LEU A 126 1.89 0.42 -10.28
C LEU A 126 2.41 1.86 -10.07
N PRO A 127 2.43 2.76 -11.08
CA PRO A 127 2.88 4.13 -10.87
C PRO A 127 2.04 4.89 -9.84
N ILE A 128 0.72 4.71 -9.88
CA ILE A 128 -0.20 5.37 -8.93
C ILE A 128 0.05 4.85 -7.52
N ARG A 129 0.34 3.54 -7.36
CA ARG A 129 0.70 2.93 -6.08
C ARG A 129 2.00 3.52 -5.53
N VAL A 130 3.03 3.65 -6.34
CA VAL A 130 4.32 4.28 -5.96
C VAL A 130 4.07 5.71 -5.48
N ILE A 131 3.34 6.51 -6.25
CA ILE A 131 2.98 7.89 -5.88
C ILE A 131 2.18 7.90 -4.56
N THR A 132 1.24 6.98 -4.38
CA THR A 132 0.44 6.88 -3.15
C THR A 132 1.31 6.62 -1.92
N PHE A 133 2.22 5.64 -1.98
CA PHE A 133 3.09 5.32 -0.86
C PHE A 133 4.06 6.46 -0.53
N ARG A 134 4.63 7.10 -1.55
CA ARG A 134 5.46 8.29 -1.37
C ARG A 134 4.67 9.46 -0.79
N ALA A 135 3.43 9.69 -1.22
CA ALA A 135 2.58 10.73 -0.67
C ALA A 135 2.24 10.51 0.81
N MET A 136 2.08 9.24 1.24
CA MET A 136 1.82 8.91 2.64
C MET A 136 3.04 9.10 3.54
N THR A 137 4.26 8.89 3.02
CA THR A 137 5.51 8.89 3.80
C THR A 137 6.28 10.18 3.74
N THR A 138 5.95 11.09 2.83
CA THR A 138 6.62 12.40 2.70
C THR A 138 6.41 13.27 3.95
N PRO A 139 7.46 13.97 4.45
CA PRO A 139 7.31 14.91 5.55
C PRO A 139 6.58 16.20 5.16
N TYR A 140 6.43 16.46 3.86
CA TYR A 140 5.87 17.71 3.35
C TYR A 140 4.34 17.70 3.26
N ARG A 141 3.73 18.89 3.36
CA ARG A 141 2.31 19.08 3.05
C ARG A 141 2.12 19.14 1.54
N LEU A 142 1.29 18.24 1.01
CA LEU A 142 0.95 18.20 -0.40
C LEU A 142 -0.36 18.97 -0.62
N PRO A 143 -0.36 20.09 -1.38
CA PRO A 143 -1.58 20.81 -1.69
C PRO A 143 -2.46 19.99 -2.64
N TRP A 144 -3.71 19.78 -2.25
CA TRP A 144 -4.68 19.03 -3.06
C TRP A 144 -5.12 19.79 -4.32
N TYR A 145 -5.04 21.12 -4.29
CA TYR A 145 -5.42 21.99 -5.39
C TYR A 145 -4.32 22.15 -6.47
N ASN A 146 -3.10 21.73 -6.18
CA ASN A 146 -2.00 21.80 -7.13
C ASN A 146 -1.31 20.42 -7.30
N PRO A 147 -1.91 19.51 -8.12
CA PRO A 147 -1.38 18.16 -8.31
C PRO A 147 0.00 18.15 -8.99
N ILE A 148 0.30 19.13 -9.84
CA ILE A 148 1.59 19.21 -10.53
C ILE A 148 2.71 19.48 -9.53
N PHE A 149 2.51 20.40 -8.60
CA PHE A 149 3.45 20.68 -7.53
C PHE A 149 3.65 19.45 -6.62
N SER A 150 2.54 18.79 -6.23
CA SER A 150 2.61 17.57 -5.43
C SER A 150 3.38 16.46 -6.13
N LEU A 151 3.19 16.26 -7.44
CA LEU A 151 3.95 15.29 -8.23
C LEU A 151 5.44 15.66 -8.34
N ARG A 152 5.75 16.95 -8.49
CA ARG A 152 7.15 17.42 -8.51
C ARG A 152 7.87 17.12 -7.19
N THR A 153 7.20 17.28 -6.07
CA THR A 153 7.76 16.97 -4.75
C THR A 153 7.98 15.46 -4.53
N LEU A 154 7.12 14.61 -5.11
CA LEU A 154 7.15 13.16 -4.92
C LEU A 154 8.09 12.42 -5.87
N LEU A 155 8.34 12.98 -7.06
CA LEU A 155 9.13 12.36 -8.12
C LEU A 155 10.50 13.02 -8.24
N SER A 156 11.54 12.21 -8.44
CA SER A 156 12.88 12.72 -8.77
C SER A 156 12.89 13.40 -10.15
N VAL A 157 13.91 14.23 -10.41
CA VAL A 157 14.07 14.92 -11.71
C VAL A 157 14.11 13.90 -12.86
N THR A 158 14.81 12.79 -12.67
CA THR A 158 14.91 11.69 -13.66
C THR A 158 13.57 10.99 -13.87
N GLU A 159 12.81 10.73 -12.82
CA GLU A 159 11.47 10.10 -12.92
C GLU A 159 10.45 11.03 -13.59
N ARG A 160 10.58 12.35 -13.41
CA ARG A 160 9.76 13.35 -14.14
C ARG A 160 10.05 13.37 -15.63
N LYS A 161 11.32 13.24 -16.03
CA LYS A 161 11.72 13.18 -17.45
C LYS A 161 11.35 11.84 -18.10
N HIS A 162 11.41 10.77 -17.33
CA HIS A 162 11.21 9.40 -17.79
C HIS A 162 10.24 8.63 -16.88
N PRO A 163 8.90 8.83 -16.99
CA PRO A 163 7.91 8.24 -16.10
C PRO A 163 7.93 6.70 -16.06
N TRP A 164 8.43 6.05 -17.12
CA TRP A 164 8.57 4.59 -17.13
C TRP A 164 9.57 4.04 -16.10
N LEU A 165 10.45 4.88 -15.54
CA LEU A 165 11.36 4.49 -14.46
C LEU A 165 10.60 4.06 -13.19
N LEU A 166 9.39 4.51 -13.00
CA LEU A 166 8.54 4.06 -11.89
C LEU A 166 8.20 2.57 -11.98
N PHE A 167 8.15 2.01 -13.21
CA PHE A 167 8.00 0.57 -13.42
C PHE A 167 9.29 -0.21 -13.23
N LEU A 168 10.44 0.43 -13.51
CA LEU A 168 11.76 -0.19 -13.50
C LEU A 168 12.47 -0.12 -12.14
N THR A 169 11.80 0.35 -11.08
CA THR A 169 12.40 0.32 -9.74
C THR A 169 12.89 -1.10 -9.42
N PRO A 170 14.20 -1.27 -9.09
CA PRO A 170 14.80 -2.59 -8.93
C PRO A 170 14.04 -3.45 -7.91
N GLY A 171 13.59 -4.63 -8.34
CA GLY A 171 12.89 -5.59 -7.49
C GLY A 171 11.40 -5.31 -7.24
N LEU A 172 10.87 -4.14 -7.56
CA LEU A 172 9.47 -3.80 -7.32
C LEU A 172 8.52 -4.67 -8.15
N LEU A 173 8.78 -4.81 -9.46
CA LEU A 173 8.00 -5.70 -10.32
C LEU A 173 8.01 -7.15 -9.83
N VAL A 174 9.17 -7.65 -9.38
CA VAL A 174 9.28 -9.00 -8.84
C VAL A 174 8.39 -9.18 -7.62
N SER A 175 8.40 -8.23 -6.69
CA SER A 175 7.57 -8.29 -5.48
C SER A 175 6.07 -8.23 -5.82
N VAL A 176 5.67 -7.44 -6.81
CA VAL A 176 4.28 -7.33 -7.28
C VAL A 176 3.84 -8.65 -7.94
N VAL A 177 4.63 -9.19 -8.84
CA VAL A 177 4.33 -10.49 -9.50
C VAL A 177 4.18 -11.60 -8.47
N LEU A 178 5.11 -11.71 -7.51
CA LEU A 178 5.03 -12.71 -6.45
C LEU A 178 3.76 -12.56 -5.60
N SER A 179 3.36 -11.34 -5.28
CA SER A 179 2.11 -11.08 -4.52
C SER A 179 0.87 -11.49 -5.31
N ILE A 180 0.84 -11.25 -6.61
CA ILE A 180 -0.28 -11.62 -7.48
C ILE A 180 -0.37 -13.13 -7.62
N VAL A 181 0.76 -13.79 -7.89
CA VAL A 181 0.82 -15.25 -7.98
C VAL A 181 0.36 -15.88 -6.67
N HIS A 182 0.88 -15.39 -5.53
CA HIS A 182 0.46 -15.86 -4.21
C HIS A 182 -1.06 -15.70 -4.00
N GLY A 183 -1.60 -14.49 -4.22
CA GLY A 183 -3.04 -14.22 -4.05
C GLY A 183 -3.92 -15.07 -4.97
N THR A 184 -3.49 -15.27 -6.22
CA THR A 184 -4.23 -16.09 -7.20
C THR A 184 -4.23 -17.57 -6.81
N LEU A 185 -3.10 -18.08 -6.32
CA LEU A 185 -2.99 -19.47 -5.84
C LEU A 185 -3.85 -19.69 -4.59
N VAL A 186 -3.82 -18.77 -3.63
CA VAL A 186 -4.67 -18.85 -2.42
C VAL A 186 -6.15 -18.85 -2.79
N MET A 187 -6.57 -17.95 -3.69
CA MET A 187 -7.95 -17.91 -4.16
C MET A 187 -8.36 -19.17 -4.91
N SER A 188 -7.47 -19.74 -5.70
CA SER A 188 -7.70 -21.02 -6.40
C SER A 188 -7.83 -22.17 -5.40
N LEU A 189 -6.95 -22.25 -4.42
CA LEU A 189 -6.99 -23.25 -3.34
C LEU A 189 -8.31 -23.18 -2.55
N LEU A 190 -8.74 -21.99 -2.15
CA LEU A 190 -9.99 -21.80 -1.43
C LEU A 190 -11.21 -22.22 -2.26
N LYS A 191 -11.20 -21.98 -3.57
CA LYS A 191 -12.25 -22.47 -4.48
C LYS A 191 -12.24 -23.99 -4.58
N THR A 192 -11.07 -24.61 -4.68
CA THR A 192 -10.91 -26.08 -4.75
C THR A 192 -11.41 -26.74 -3.47
N LEU A 193 -11.20 -26.12 -2.32
CA LEU A 193 -11.69 -26.56 -1.01
C LEU A 193 -13.19 -26.27 -0.82
N SER A 194 -13.88 -25.83 -1.88
CA SER A 194 -15.31 -25.53 -1.88
C SER A 194 -15.73 -24.50 -0.83
N PHE A 195 -14.81 -23.65 -0.40
CA PHE A 195 -15.16 -22.54 0.49
C PHE A 195 -15.99 -21.50 -0.29
N PRO A 196 -17.14 -21.06 0.27
CA PRO A 196 -18.05 -20.16 -0.44
C PRO A 196 -17.56 -18.70 -0.47
N VAL A 197 -16.35 -18.45 -0.97
CA VAL A 197 -15.68 -17.13 -0.99
C VAL A 197 -16.51 -16.06 -1.72
N ALA A 198 -17.26 -16.46 -2.75
CA ALA A 198 -18.01 -15.54 -3.60
C ALA A 198 -19.53 -15.57 -3.33
N THR A 199 -19.96 -16.17 -2.24
CA THR A 199 -21.38 -16.22 -1.86
C THR A 199 -21.77 -15.03 -1.02
N ARG A 200 -23.07 -14.70 -1.08
CA ARG A 200 -23.67 -13.62 -0.29
C ARG A 200 -23.58 -13.86 1.22
N TYR A 201 -23.54 -15.13 1.62
CA TYR A 201 -23.53 -15.56 3.05
C TYR A 201 -22.43 -16.62 3.28
N PRO A 202 -21.14 -16.23 3.24
CA PRO A 202 -20.07 -17.23 3.39
C PRO A 202 -20.09 -17.92 4.74
N LEU A 203 -20.37 -17.20 5.85
CA LEU A 203 -20.43 -17.77 7.19
C LEU A 203 -21.61 -18.71 7.39
N ALA A 204 -22.80 -18.38 6.84
CA ALA A 204 -24.00 -19.19 7.01
C ALA A 204 -24.00 -20.47 6.16
N ARG A 205 -23.21 -20.48 5.07
CA ARG A 205 -23.11 -21.62 4.15
C ARG A 205 -21.91 -22.52 4.36
N SER A 206 -20.94 -22.10 5.18
CA SER A 206 -19.75 -22.89 5.47
C SER A 206 -20.01 -23.91 6.57
N SER A 207 -19.50 -25.11 6.40
CA SER A 207 -19.38 -26.05 7.50
C SER A 207 -18.30 -25.59 8.50
N PRO A 208 -18.33 -26.00 9.77
CA PRO A 208 -17.29 -25.67 10.74
C PRO A 208 -15.88 -26.07 10.27
N THR A 209 -15.77 -27.20 9.58
CA THR A 209 -14.50 -27.67 8.99
C THR A 209 -13.99 -26.76 7.89
N GLN A 210 -14.86 -26.30 6.97
CA GLN A 210 -14.50 -25.35 5.93
C GLN A 210 -14.05 -24.01 6.51
N LEU A 211 -14.72 -23.51 7.54
CA LEU A 211 -14.33 -22.31 8.24
C LEU A 211 -12.96 -22.47 8.91
N GLY A 212 -12.71 -23.59 9.58
CA GLY A 212 -11.41 -23.91 10.17
C GLY A 212 -10.28 -23.91 9.12
N ILE A 213 -10.49 -24.57 7.99
CA ILE A 213 -9.52 -24.56 6.86
C ILE A 213 -9.27 -23.15 6.34
N TYR A 214 -10.33 -22.34 6.18
CA TYR A 214 -10.18 -20.94 5.76
C TYR A 214 -9.35 -20.12 6.73
N LEU A 215 -9.58 -20.24 8.04
CA LEU A 215 -8.83 -19.53 9.07
C LEU A 215 -7.35 -19.92 9.06
N ILE A 216 -7.05 -21.22 8.98
CA ILE A 216 -5.65 -21.70 8.89
C ILE A 216 -4.99 -21.20 7.60
N ALA A 217 -5.66 -21.36 6.45
CA ALA A 217 -5.14 -20.91 5.16
C ALA A 217 -4.90 -19.41 5.14
N SER A 218 -5.76 -18.62 5.80
CA SER A 218 -5.60 -17.17 5.90
C SER A 218 -4.37 -16.77 6.72
N ILE A 219 -4.09 -17.46 7.83
CA ILE A 219 -2.88 -17.23 8.64
C ILE A 219 -1.62 -17.52 7.82
N VAL A 220 -1.58 -18.68 7.18
CA VAL A 220 -0.43 -19.06 6.33
C VAL A 220 -0.26 -18.06 5.17
N SER A 221 -1.35 -17.66 4.55
CA SER A 221 -1.33 -16.65 3.48
C SER A 221 -0.75 -15.33 3.96
N VAL A 222 -1.12 -14.85 5.14
CA VAL A 222 -0.63 -13.58 5.69
C VAL A 222 0.85 -13.66 6.04
N LEU A 223 1.35 -14.78 6.53
CA LEU A 223 2.78 -14.97 6.80
C LEU A 223 3.64 -14.85 5.53
N ILE A 224 3.09 -15.14 4.35
CA ILE A 224 3.76 -14.97 3.06
C ILE A 224 3.53 -13.56 2.50
N SER A 225 2.31 -13.06 2.56
CA SER A 225 1.96 -11.76 1.95
C SER A 225 2.51 -10.57 2.73
N CYS A 226 2.66 -10.67 4.06
CA CYS A 226 3.17 -9.58 4.88
C CYS A 226 4.62 -9.18 4.52
N PRO A 227 5.60 -10.10 4.41
CA PRO A 227 6.94 -9.76 3.91
C PRO A 227 6.93 -9.13 2.53
N LEU A 228 6.11 -9.65 1.61
CA LEU A 228 5.99 -9.10 0.26
C LEU A 228 5.48 -7.66 0.28
N SER A 229 4.49 -7.36 1.11
CA SER A 229 3.94 -6.01 1.23
C SER A 229 4.92 -5.03 1.89
N VAL A 230 5.71 -5.48 2.89
CA VAL A 230 6.79 -4.66 3.47
C VAL A 230 7.82 -4.30 2.42
N VAL A 231 8.28 -5.27 1.64
CA VAL A 231 9.26 -5.05 0.56
C VAL A 231 8.67 -4.11 -0.52
N GLN A 232 7.41 -4.29 -0.91
CA GLN A 232 6.76 -3.41 -1.87
C GLN A 232 6.72 -1.96 -1.39
N VAL A 233 6.36 -1.71 -0.14
CA VAL A 233 6.36 -0.37 0.44
C VAL A 233 7.76 0.23 0.40
N ARG A 234 8.78 -0.52 0.87
CA ARG A 234 10.18 -0.05 0.92
C ARG A 234 10.73 0.28 -0.47
N LEU A 235 10.52 -0.59 -1.46
CA LEU A 235 10.98 -0.37 -2.83
C LEU A 235 10.20 0.75 -3.53
N SER A 236 8.92 0.93 -3.23
CA SER A 236 8.11 2.01 -3.81
C SER A 236 8.52 3.41 -3.33
N ILE A 237 9.02 3.52 -2.10
CA ILE A 237 9.45 4.79 -1.52
C ILE A 237 10.82 5.20 -2.07
N GLN A 238 11.67 4.23 -2.39
CA GLN A 238 12.97 4.48 -2.97
C GLN A 238 12.84 5.29 -4.27
N ARG A 239 13.61 6.39 -4.36
CA ARG A 239 13.67 7.21 -5.55
C ARG A 239 14.76 6.71 -6.49
N ASN A 240 14.51 6.80 -7.80
CA ASN A 240 15.48 6.43 -8.81
C ASN A 240 16.32 7.66 -9.16
N HIS A 241 17.58 7.66 -8.75
CA HIS A 241 18.56 8.69 -9.08
C HIS A 241 19.74 8.07 -9.85
N PRO A 242 20.26 8.71 -10.89
CA PRO A 242 21.53 8.29 -11.48
C PRO A 242 22.68 8.63 -10.52
N PRO A 243 23.74 7.81 -10.47
CA PRO A 243 24.84 7.97 -9.51
C PRO A 243 25.61 9.30 -9.53
N ARG A 244 25.49 10.06 -10.62
CA ARG A 244 26.20 11.34 -10.82
C ARG A 244 25.40 12.59 -10.44
N ASP A 245 24.10 12.45 -10.18
CA ASP A 245 23.23 13.62 -10.01
C ASP A 245 22.97 13.97 -8.53
N TYR A 246 23.58 13.27 -7.58
CA TYR A 246 23.36 13.54 -6.14
C TYR A 246 23.71 14.98 -5.76
N GLU A 247 24.84 15.51 -6.22
CA GLU A 247 25.27 16.89 -5.91
C GLU A 247 24.39 17.96 -6.56
N ILE A 248 23.87 17.68 -7.77
CA ILE A 248 22.97 18.58 -8.50
C ILE A 248 21.59 18.57 -7.82
N ILE A 249 21.13 17.41 -7.36
CA ILE A 249 19.83 17.22 -6.71
C ILE A 249 19.79 17.91 -5.35
N GLU A 250 20.87 17.89 -4.57
CA GLU A 250 20.93 18.66 -3.32
C GLU A 250 20.81 20.16 -3.56
N ARG A 251 21.44 20.70 -4.61
CA ARG A 251 21.35 22.12 -4.98
C ARG A 251 19.98 22.51 -5.55
N GLU A 252 19.40 21.69 -6.43
CA GLU A 252 18.06 21.92 -6.96
C GLU A 252 16.97 21.69 -5.91
N GLY A 253 17.11 20.69 -5.05
CA GLY A 253 16.22 20.43 -3.91
C GLY A 253 16.18 21.57 -2.92
N GLN A 254 17.31 22.23 -2.66
CA GLN A 254 17.36 23.42 -1.81
C GLN A 254 16.71 24.65 -2.48
N ALA A 255 16.81 24.80 -3.79
CA ALA A 255 16.17 25.89 -4.54
C ALA A 255 14.66 25.68 -4.71
N GLU A 256 14.18 24.45 -4.95
CA GLU A 256 12.76 24.12 -5.04
C GLU A 256 12.07 24.04 -3.64
N SER A 257 12.81 23.83 -2.57
CA SER A 257 12.26 23.74 -1.19
C SER A 257 11.80 25.08 -0.63
N SER A 258 12.11 26.19 -1.26
CA SER A 258 11.69 27.53 -0.80
C SER A 258 10.17 27.78 -0.74
N GLY A 259 9.35 26.86 -1.27
CA GLY A 259 7.88 26.89 -1.22
C GLY A 259 7.23 25.71 -0.52
N VAL A 260 8.02 24.74 -0.02
CA VAL A 260 7.49 23.52 0.57
C VAL A 260 7.31 23.66 2.08
N VAL A 261 6.09 23.51 2.56
CA VAL A 261 5.76 23.60 3.97
C VAL A 261 5.86 22.22 4.62
N TYR A 262 6.62 22.09 5.69
CA TYR A 262 6.66 20.88 6.51
C TYR A 262 5.30 20.59 7.14
N SER A 263 4.97 19.32 7.25
CA SER A 263 3.70 18.86 7.78
C SER A 263 3.65 18.84 9.30
N GLY A 264 4.80 18.61 9.93
CA GLY A 264 4.97 18.48 11.35
C GLY A 264 5.90 19.53 11.94
N ALA A 265 6.19 19.40 13.23
CA ALA A 265 7.29 20.06 13.90
C ALA A 265 8.63 19.55 13.32
N GLU A 266 9.74 20.09 13.74
CA GLU A 266 11.11 19.89 13.23
C GLU A 266 11.59 18.43 13.05
N GLU A 267 10.77 17.42 13.42
CA GLU A 267 11.08 16.00 13.29
C GLU A 267 10.24 15.30 12.21
N ASP A 268 10.89 14.43 11.45
CA ASP A 268 10.21 13.55 10.49
C ASP A 268 9.40 12.45 11.22
N VAL A 269 8.17 12.22 10.76
CA VAL A 269 7.30 11.16 11.30
C VAL A 269 7.88 9.78 11.02
N VAL A 270 8.44 9.60 9.83
CA VAL A 270 8.99 8.35 9.33
C VAL A 270 10.48 8.53 9.07
N SER A 271 11.29 7.71 9.71
CA SER A 271 12.69 7.58 9.37
C SER A 271 12.83 6.77 8.10
N LEU A 272 13.32 7.37 7.03
CA LEU A 272 13.60 6.68 5.77
C LEU A 272 15.08 6.30 5.70
N ARG A 273 15.37 5.25 4.92
CA ARG A 273 16.75 4.88 4.61
C ARG A 273 17.41 5.95 3.75
N SER A 274 18.72 6.16 3.91
CA SER A 274 19.49 7.09 3.09
C SER A 274 19.36 6.77 1.60
N GLU A 275 19.11 7.78 0.79
CA GLU A 275 19.05 7.67 -0.69
C GLU A 275 20.41 7.30 -1.29
N GLY A 276 21.53 7.55 -0.57
CA GLY A 276 22.89 7.22 -1.00
C GLY A 276 23.19 5.72 -1.06
N ASP A 277 22.42 4.87 -0.37
CA ASP A 277 22.57 3.41 -0.40
C ASP A 277 21.24 2.71 -0.73
N PRO A 278 20.77 2.79 -1.98
CA PRO A 278 19.50 2.24 -2.40
C PRO A 278 19.51 0.71 -2.44
N TYR A 279 18.33 0.11 -2.31
CA TYR A 279 18.17 -1.34 -2.52
C TYR A 279 18.40 -1.68 -4.00
N LYS A 280 19.24 -2.69 -4.25
CA LYS A 280 19.60 -3.13 -5.60
C LYS A 280 18.59 -4.09 -6.23
N GLY A 281 17.64 -4.59 -5.45
CA GLY A 281 16.61 -5.52 -5.92
C GLY A 281 15.80 -6.13 -4.80
N PHE A 282 14.89 -7.04 -5.16
CA PHE A 282 13.98 -7.71 -4.24
C PHE A 282 14.70 -8.49 -3.12
N PHE A 283 15.62 -9.36 -3.49
CA PHE A 283 16.36 -10.17 -2.51
C PHE A 283 17.34 -9.35 -1.67
N ASP A 284 17.96 -8.32 -2.27
CA ASP A 284 18.83 -7.39 -1.55
C ASP A 284 18.03 -6.63 -0.48
N CYS A 285 16.82 -6.17 -0.82
CA CYS A 285 15.92 -5.50 0.12
C CYS A 285 15.60 -6.42 1.31
N ILE A 286 15.19 -7.67 1.07
CA ILE A 286 14.91 -8.63 2.15
C ILE A 286 16.14 -8.86 3.01
N ARG A 287 17.30 -9.15 2.38
CA ARG A 287 18.54 -9.42 3.10
C ARG A 287 18.97 -8.24 3.98
N ARG A 288 18.88 -7.03 3.47
CA ARG A 288 19.22 -5.82 4.24
C ARG A 288 18.24 -5.58 5.38
N ILE A 289 16.92 -5.72 5.17
CA ILE A 289 15.94 -5.61 6.26
C ILE A 289 16.26 -6.62 7.38
N VAL A 290 16.56 -7.87 7.02
CA VAL A 290 16.89 -8.92 8.00
C VAL A 290 18.18 -8.62 8.76
N ASN A 291 19.23 -8.20 8.05
CA ASN A 291 20.54 -7.95 8.65
C ASN A 291 20.54 -6.67 9.51
N GLU A 292 19.91 -5.60 9.04
CA GLU A 292 19.95 -4.29 9.68
C GLU A 292 18.86 -4.14 10.76
N GLU A 293 17.64 -4.58 10.48
CA GLU A 293 16.47 -4.38 11.36
C GLU A 293 15.99 -5.67 12.03
N GLY A 294 16.22 -6.83 11.40
CA GLY A 294 15.83 -8.16 11.89
C GLY A 294 14.57 -8.74 11.26
N TYR A 295 14.39 -10.06 11.45
CA TYR A 295 13.26 -10.82 10.87
C TYR A 295 11.89 -10.29 11.29
N SER A 296 11.75 -9.78 12.51
CA SER A 296 10.48 -9.24 13.01
C SER A 296 9.94 -8.07 12.19
N ARG A 297 10.82 -7.34 11.50
CA ARG A 297 10.41 -6.23 10.63
C ARG A 297 9.72 -6.69 9.34
N LEU A 298 10.05 -7.86 8.84
CA LEU A 298 9.34 -8.44 7.69
C LEU A 298 7.90 -8.83 8.02
N LEU A 299 7.61 -9.11 9.30
CA LEU A 299 6.28 -9.44 9.79
C LEU A 299 5.62 -8.28 10.52
N CYS A 300 6.05 -7.04 10.26
CA CYS A 300 5.50 -5.89 10.99
C CYS A 300 4.02 -5.69 10.67
N ALA A 301 3.21 -5.67 11.74
CA ALA A 301 1.75 -5.55 11.69
C ALA A 301 1.05 -6.64 10.83
N TRP A 302 1.54 -7.90 10.84
CA TRP A 302 0.92 -9.03 10.15
C TRP A 302 -0.54 -9.26 10.55
N TRP A 303 -0.89 -9.00 11.80
CA TRP A 303 -2.25 -9.12 12.32
C TRP A 303 -3.24 -8.17 11.61
N PHE A 304 -2.76 -7.02 11.12
CA PHE A 304 -3.60 -6.08 10.37
C PHE A 304 -4.02 -6.67 9.02
N ASP A 305 -3.09 -7.30 8.29
CA ASP A 305 -3.40 -7.98 7.04
C ASP A 305 -4.38 -9.13 7.26
N LEU A 306 -4.27 -9.84 8.40
CA LEU A 306 -5.19 -10.91 8.77
C LEU A 306 -6.60 -10.38 9.03
N VAL A 307 -6.72 -9.34 9.86
CA VAL A 307 -8.01 -8.68 10.13
C VAL A 307 -8.64 -8.15 8.84
N PHE A 308 -7.82 -7.52 7.97
CA PHE A 308 -8.29 -7.01 6.69
C PHE A 308 -8.76 -8.12 5.75
N LEU A 309 -8.04 -9.24 5.72
CA LEU A 309 -8.42 -10.42 4.92
C LEU A 309 -9.75 -11.01 5.41
N TRP A 310 -9.94 -11.15 6.71
CA TRP A 310 -11.19 -11.64 7.29
C TRP A 310 -12.34 -10.64 7.09
N TYR A 311 -12.08 -9.36 7.26
CA TYR A 311 -13.08 -8.33 6.98
C TYR A 311 -13.55 -8.38 5.53
N SER A 312 -12.63 -8.45 4.58
CA SER A 312 -12.95 -8.48 3.14
C SER A 312 -13.59 -9.80 2.70
N GLY A 313 -13.18 -10.93 3.27
CA GLY A 313 -13.65 -12.26 2.86
C GLY A 313 -14.91 -12.74 3.56
N LEU A 314 -15.14 -12.34 4.80
CA LEU A 314 -16.24 -12.83 5.63
C LEU A 314 -17.30 -11.76 5.92
N ILE A 315 -16.87 -10.57 6.30
CA ILE A 315 -17.75 -9.52 6.82
C ILE A 315 -18.35 -8.69 5.70
N MET A 316 -17.55 -8.27 4.72
CA MET A 316 -18.05 -7.43 3.62
C MET A 316 -19.13 -8.10 2.76
N PRO A 317 -19.02 -9.37 2.34
CA PRO A 317 -20.10 -10.06 1.65
C PRO A 317 -21.38 -10.17 2.49
N TRP A 318 -21.23 -10.36 3.80
CA TRP A 318 -22.36 -10.41 4.74
C TRP A 318 -23.05 -9.03 4.84
N LEU A 319 -22.29 -7.93 5.00
CA LEU A 319 -22.86 -6.58 5.02
C LEU A 319 -23.59 -6.24 3.72
N GLN A 320 -23.02 -6.58 2.56
CA GLN A 320 -23.64 -6.36 1.26
C GLN A 320 -24.93 -7.17 1.06
N SER A 321 -25.18 -8.16 1.87
CA SER A 321 -26.41 -8.95 1.79
C SER A 321 -27.65 -8.27 2.36
N PHE A 322 -27.48 -7.23 3.18
CA PHE A 322 -28.58 -6.46 3.75
C PHE A 322 -29.09 -5.33 2.84
N PHE A 323 -28.36 -5.05 1.78
CA PHE A 323 -28.68 -4.03 0.78
C PHE A 323 -28.83 -4.66 -0.61
#